data_5939756c8b464d5151af96bd5e30e93a
#
_entry.id   5939756c8b464d5151af96bd5e30e93a
#
_cell.length_a   1.000
_cell.length_b   1.000
_cell.length_c   1.000
_cell.angle_alpha   90.00
_cell.angle_beta   90.00
_cell.angle_gamma   90.00
#
_symmetry.space_group_name_H-M   'P 1'
#
loop_
_entity.id
_entity.type
_entity.pdbx_description
1 polymer ?
#
loop_
_entity_poly.entity_id
_entity_poly.type
_entity_poly.pdbx_seq_one_letter_code
_entity_poly.pdbx_strand_id
1 'polypeptide(L)'
;IGGLGGLGSNVAIALARVGVGTLILVDFDVVEPSNLNRQQYFIHQIGMAKVEALHENISKINPSVRILPYREKLDRNNIERIFKKADVVVEAFDRADEKAMLINTISEKMPDKYIVAASGVAGYGDGNEIKTVRFSTKIFIVGDQKTAAQPGVGLMAPRVGIAAHHQANTVLRILLGEEK
;
A
#
# COMPACT_ATOMS: atom_id res chain seq x y z
N ILE A 1 -1.42 -4.98 3.60
CA ILE A 1 -1.39 -3.62 3.06
C ILE A 1 -2.10 -2.73 4.05
N GLY A 2 -1.38 -1.76 4.64
CA GLY A 2 -1.92 -0.75 5.54
C GLY A 2 -2.19 0.55 4.78
N GLY A 3 -3.47 0.94 4.69
CA GLY A 3 -3.97 2.03 3.85
C GLY A 3 -4.31 1.57 2.44
N LEU A 4 -5.51 1.90 1.96
CA LEU A 4 -6.02 1.54 0.64
C LEU A 4 -6.35 2.78 -0.21
N GLY A 5 -5.54 3.82 -0.02
CA GLY A 5 -5.57 5.04 -0.81
C GLY A 5 -4.91 4.87 -2.19
N GLY A 6 -4.29 5.95 -2.68
CA GLY A 6 -3.65 5.96 -4.00
C GLY A 6 -2.58 4.89 -4.18
N LEU A 7 -1.71 4.69 -3.20
CA LEU A 7 -0.69 3.64 -3.25
C LEU A 7 -1.31 2.25 -3.01
N GLY A 8 -1.92 2.04 -1.85
CA GLY A 8 -2.35 0.71 -1.42
C GLY A 8 -3.40 0.06 -2.33
N SER A 9 -4.35 0.81 -2.89
CA SER A 9 -5.32 0.24 -3.83
C SER A 9 -4.65 -0.22 -5.14
N ASN A 10 -3.69 0.55 -5.67
CA ASN A 10 -2.92 0.16 -6.85
C ASN A 10 -2.02 -1.05 -6.57
N VAL A 11 -1.33 -1.09 -5.42
CA VAL A 11 -0.52 -2.24 -4.98
C VAL A 11 -1.37 -3.49 -4.89
N ALA A 12 -2.55 -3.40 -4.25
CA ALA A 12 -3.46 -4.54 -4.08
C ALA A 12 -3.90 -5.14 -5.42
N ILE A 13 -4.31 -4.28 -6.36
CA ILE A 13 -4.70 -4.70 -7.71
C ILE A 13 -3.52 -5.35 -8.46
N ALA A 14 -2.32 -4.74 -8.39
CA ALA A 14 -1.13 -5.31 -9.04
C ALA A 14 -0.78 -6.69 -8.47
N LEU A 15 -0.78 -6.86 -7.15
CA LEU A 15 -0.49 -8.13 -6.50
C LEU A 15 -1.57 -9.19 -6.76
N ALA A 16 -2.84 -8.80 -6.85
CA ALA A 16 -3.92 -9.70 -7.22
C ALA A 16 -3.76 -10.23 -8.66
N ARG A 17 -3.36 -9.36 -9.59
CA ARG A 17 -3.13 -9.75 -11.01
C ARG A 17 -1.99 -10.75 -11.18
N VAL A 18 -0.94 -10.63 -10.40
CA VAL A 18 0.19 -11.60 -10.43
C VAL A 18 -0.07 -12.87 -9.60
N GLY A 19 -1.23 -12.96 -8.94
CA GLY A 19 -1.65 -14.18 -8.24
C GLY A 19 -1.04 -14.37 -6.86
N VAL A 20 -0.76 -13.29 -6.12
CA VAL A 20 -0.39 -13.41 -4.70
C VAL A 20 -1.55 -14.05 -3.93
N GLY A 21 -1.30 -15.18 -3.26
CA GLY A 21 -2.34 -16.07 -2.75
C GLY A 21 -3.25 -15.46 -1.69
N THR A 22 -2.74 -14.60 -0.80
CA THR A 22 -3.55 -13.94 0.24
C THR A 22 -3.16 -12.48 0.38
N LEU A 23 -4.15 -11.59 0.40
CA LEU A 23 -3.99 -10.17 0.66
C LEU A 23 -4.76 -9.77 1.92
N ILE A 24 -4.05 -9.22 2.91
CA ILE A 24 -4.63 -8.57 4.09
C ILE A 24 -4.79 -7.09 3.73
N LEU A 25 -6.04 -6.62 3.69
CA LEU A 25 -6.41 -5.26 3.31
C LEU A 25 -6.92 -4.51 4.54
N VAL A 26 -6.27 -3.41 4.91
CA VAL A 26 -6.62 -2.66 6.12
C VAL A 26 -6.82 -1.19 5.79
N ASP A 27 -8.04 -0.71 6.00
CA ASP A 27 -8.43 0.70 5.90
C ASP A 27 -9.75 0.92 6.64
N PHE A 28 -9.96 2.09 7.21
CA PHE A 28 -11.20 2.42 7.92
C PHE A 28 -12.12 3.37 7.15
N ASP A 29 -11.61 3.98 6.08
CA ASP A 29 -12.32 4.97 5.27
C ASP A 29 -13.37 4.37 4.34
N VAL A 30 -14.19 5.28 3.81
CA VAL A 30 -15.10 5.02 2.69
C VAL A 30 -14.53 5.61 1.39
N VAL A 31 -15.04 5.14 0.27
CA VAL A 31 -14.73 5.68 -1.05
C VAL A 31 -15.42 7.05 -1.20
N GLU A 32 -14.65 8.06 -1.56
CA GLU A 32 -15.14 9.42 -1.82
C GLU A 32 -14.93 9.81 -3.30
N PRO A 33 -15.69 10.79 -3.83
CA PRO A 33 -15.50 11.27 -5.21
C PRO A 33 -14.06 11.73 -5.48
N SER A 34 -13.42 12.37 -4.50
CA SER A 34 -12.03 12.85 -4.57
C SER A 34 -10.99 11.73 -4.68
N ASN A 35 -11.38 10.50 -4.41
CA ASN A 35 -10.49 9.34 -4.48
C ASN A 35 -10.34 8.81 -5.92
N LEU A 36 -11.37 8.99 -6.77
CA LEU A 36 -11.46 8.38 -8.09
C LEU A 36 -10.37 8.85 -9.06
N ASN A 37 -9.71 9.97 -8.77
CA ASN A 37 -8.65 10.51 -9.61
C ASN A 37 -7.33 9.72 -9.53
N ARG A 38 -7.15 8.81 -8.54
CA ARG A 38 -5.89 8.06 -8.35
C ARG A 38 -6.01 6.73 -7.62
N GLN A 39 -7.20 6.38 -7.10
CA GLN A 39 -7.44 5.12 -6.37
C GLN A 39 -8.23 4.15 -7.25
N GLN A 40 -8.12 2.87 -6.99
CA GLN A 40 -8.72 1.78 -7.80
C GLN A 40 -10.18 1.51 -7.44
N TYR A 41 -10.99 2.57 -7.44
CA TYR A 41 -12.42 2.53 -7.17
C TYR A 41 -13.22 3.11 -8.31
N PHE A 42 -14.54 2.84 -8.33
CA PHE A 42 -15.46 3.23 -9.37
C PHE A 42 -16.58 4.10 -8.80
N ILE A 43 -17.26 4.87 -9.68
CA ILE A 43 -18.32 5.81 -9.31
C ILE A 43 -19.41 5.14 -8.47
N HIS A 44 -19.85 3.93 -8.82
CA HIS A 44 -20.89 3.20 -8.10
C HIS A 44 -20.46 2.73 -6.71
N GLN A 45 -19.17 2.80 -6.37
CA GLN A 45 -18.64 2.42 -5.06
C GLN A 45 -18.52 3.59 -4.08
N ILE A 46 -18.87 4.81 -4.48
CA ILE A 46 -18.87 5.98 -3.59
C ILE A 46 -19.75 5.68 -2.37
N GLY A 47 -19.19 5.89 -1.17
CA GLY A 47 -19.83 5.59 0.12
C GLY A 47 -19.59 4.17 0.65
N MET A 48 -19.11 3.24 -0.17
CA MET A 48 -18.72 1.91 0.30
C MET A 48 -17.42 1.97 1.14
N ALA A 49 -17.28 1.07 2.12
CA ALA A 49 -15.98 0.92 2.79
C ALA A 49 -14.89 0.52 1.77
N LYS A 50 -13.71 1.16 1.84
CA LYS A 50 -12.61 0.89 0.90
C LYS A 50 -12.20 -0.58 0.86
N VAL A 51 -12.18 -1.25 2.00
CA VAL A 51 -11.86 -2.69 2.09
C VAL A 51 -12.87 -3.55 1.33
N GLU A 52 -14.16 -3.22 1.38
CA GLU A 52 -15.24 -3.94 0.69
C GLU A 52 -15.21 -3.67 -0.82
N ALA A 53 -15.10 -2.39 -1.20
CA ALA A 53 -15.00 -1.99 -2.60
C ALA A 53 -13.80 -2.63 -3.30
N LEU A 54 -12.64 -2.66 -2.64
CA LEU A 54 -11.45 -3.26 -3.21
C LEU A 54 -11.53 -4.79 -3.25
N HIS A 55 -12.14 -5.42 -2.25
CA HIS A 55 -12.44 -6.86 -2.27
C HIS A 55 -13.32 -7.21 -3.49
N GLU A 56 -14.40 -6.45 -3.73
CA GLU A 56 -15.25 -6.64 -4.92
C GLU A 56 -14.42 -6.53 -6.22
N ASN A 57 -13.58 -5.52 -6.35
CA ASN A 57 -12.77 -5.29 -7.54
C ASN A 57 -11.77 -6.43 -7.76
N ILE A 58 -11.07 -6.87 -6.71
CA ILE A 58 -10.11 -7.97 -6.78
C ILE A 58 -10.80 -9.29 -7.15
N SER A 59 -11.97 -9.57 -6.60
CA SER A 59 -12.73 -10.79 -6.91
C SER A 59 -13.11 -10.88 -8.40
N LYS A 60 -13.33 -9.74 -9.05
CA LYS A 60 -13.60 -9.66 -10.50
C LYS A 60 -12.33 -9.80 -11.35
N ILE A 61 -11.15 -9.56 -10.78
CA ILE A 61 -9.84 -9.68 -11.45
C ILE A 61 -9.30 -11.10 -11.30
N ASN A 62 -9.24 -11.60 -10.08
CA ASN A 62 -8.70 -12.92 -9.76
C ASN A 62 -9.42 -13.52 -8.55
N PRO A 63 -10.43 -14.38 -8.79
CA PRO A 63 -11.22 -14.98 -7.71
C PRO A 63 -10.45 -16.00 -6.86
N SER A 64 -9.25 -16.39 -7.28
CA SER A 64 -8.39 -17.32 -6.52
C SER A 64 -7.62 -16.62 -5.40
N VAL A 65 -7.55 -15.28 -5.40
CA VAL A 65 -6.87 -14.52 -4.34
C VAL A 65 -7.76 -14.46 -3.11
N ARG A 66 -7.24 -14.95 -1.99
CA ARG A 66 -7.93 -14.84 -0.70
C ARG A 66 -7.77 -13.44 -0.13
N ILE A 67 -8.87 -12.74 0.12
CA ILE A 67 -8.87 -11.43 0.75
C ILE A 67 -9.26 -11.54 2.22
N LEU A 68 -8.49 -10.89 3.09
CA LEU A 68 -8.77 -10.71 4.51
C LEU A 68 -8.97 -9.21 4.77
N PRO A 69 -10.22 -8.72 4.69
CA PRO A 69 -10.52 -7.30 4.88
C PRO A 69 -10.63 -6.96 6.37
N TYR A 70 -9.99 -5.87 6.77
CA TYR A 70 -10.10 -5.29 8.11
C TYR A 70 -10.50 -3.81 7.99
N ARG A 71 -11.75 -3.50 8.31
CA ARG A 71 -12.23 -2.12 8.40
C ARG A 71 -11.86 -1.53 9.76
N GLU A 72 -10.57 -1.31 9.96
CA GLU A 72 -10.02 -0.83 11.23
C GLU A 72 -8.98 0.26 10.98
N LYS A 73 -8.94 1.24 11.88
CA LYS A 73 -7.81 2.17 11.97
C LYS A 73 -6.65 1.44 12.64
N LEU A 74 -5.48 1.42 11.97
CA LEU A 74 -4.28 0.81 12.54
C LEU A 74 -3.71 1.65 13.68
N ASP A 75 -3.33 0.95 14.74
CA ASP A 75 -2.63 1.49 15.90
C ASP A 75 -1.60 0.47 16.45
N ARG A 76 -0.80 0.87 17.44
CA ARG A 76 0.22 -0.01 18.04
C ARG A 76 -0.33 -1.29 18.70
N ASN A 77 -1.63 -1.33 19.01
CA ASN A 77 -2.24 -2.47 19.71
C ASN A 77 -2.78 -3.52 18.74
N ASN A 78 -3.24 -3.11 17.54
CA ASN A 78 -3.87 -4.03 16.59
C ASN A 78 -2.95 -4.48 15.44
N ILE A 79 -1.86 -3.76 15.14
CA ILE A 79 -0.92 -4.07 14.04
C ILE A 79 -0.42 -5.51 14.12
N GLU A 80 0.06 -5.96 15.28
CA GLU A 80 0.59 -7.31 15.44
C GLU A 80 -0.49 -8.37 15.17
N ARG A 81 -1.68 -8.21 15.76
CA ARG A 81 -2.82 -9.12 15.55
C ARG A 81 -3.19 -9.24 14.07
N ILE A 82 -3.21 -8.12 13.35
CA ILE A 82 -3.64 -8.07 11.95
C ILE A 82 -2.56 -8.65 11.02
N PHE A 83 -1.29 -8.26 11.20
CA PHE A 83 -0.22 -8.62 10.27
C PHE A 83 0.63 -9.83 10.70
N LYS A 84 0.30 -10.49 11.80
CA LYS A 84 1.05 -11.67 12.31
C LYS A 84 1.32 -12.73 11.23
N LYS A 85 0.36 -12.97 10.34
CA LYS A 85 0.45 -13.98 9.27
C LYS A 85 0.97 -13.43 7.93
N ALA A 86 1.30 -12.15 7.84
CA ALA A 86 1.85 -11.58 6.62
C ALA A 86 3.35 -11.92 6.50
N ASP A 87 3.82 -12.16 5.30
CA ASP A 87 5.26 -12.28 4.99
C ASP A 87 5.86 -10.89 4.74
N VAL A 88 5.11 -10.02 4.08
CA VAL A 88 5.50 -8.65 3.74
C VAL A 88 4.38 -7.70 4.14
N VAL A 89 4.72 -6.57 4.74
CA VAL A 89 3.79 -5.49 5.03
C VAL A 89 4.07 -4.30 4.13
N VAL A 90 3.04 -3.86 3.40
CA VAL A 90 3.10 -2.64 2.59
C VAL A 90 2.54 -1.48 3.41
N GLU A 91 3.34 -0.45 3.62
CA GLU A 91 2.92 0.82 4.19
C GLU A 91 2.48 1.76 3.05
N ALA A 92 1.23 2.22 3.10
CA ALA A 92 0.62 3.05 2.06
C ALA A 92 -0.22 4.21 2.63
N PHE A 93 0.15 4.73 3.79
CA PHE A 93 -0.48 5.90 4.42
C PHE A 93 -0.03 7.20 3.75
N ASP A 94 -0.79 8.26 3.96
CA ASP A 94 -0.46 9.62 3.54
C ASP A 94 0.17 10.46 4.65
N ARG A 95 -0.05 10.10 5.93
CA ARG A 95 0.44 10.82 7.09
C ARG A 95 1.76 10.26 7.61
N ALA A 96 2.74 11.12 7.83
CA ALA A 96 4.08 10.73 8.28
C ALA A 96 4.10 10.06 9.66
N ASP A 97 3.22 10.50 10.57
CA ASP A 97 3.09 9.90 11.90
C ASP A 97 2.54 8.46 11.86
N GLU A 98 1.56 8.20 10.99
CA GLU A 98 0.99 6.86 10.77
C GLU A 98 1.99 5.92 10.08
N LYS A 99 2.76 6.43 9.09
CA LYS A 99 3.89 5.70 8.49
C LYS A 99 4.92 5.26 9.52
N ALA A 100 5.41 6.21 10.31
CA ALA A 100 6.39 5.94 11.35
C ALA A 100 5.85 4.97 12.41
N MET A 101 4.61 5.12 12.82
CA MET A 101 3.95 4.23 13.78
C MET A 101 3.92 2.79 13.26
N LEU A 102 3.50 2.55 12.00
CA LEU A 102 3.43 1.22 11.41
C LEU A 102 4.83 0.58 11.30
N ILE A 103 5.79 1.31 10.71
CA ILE A 103 7.16 0.82 10.51
C ILE A 103 7.82 0.46 11.85
N ASN A 104 7.75 1.36 12.83
CA ASN A 104 8.35 1.15 14.14
C ASN A 104 7.71 -0.04 14.86
N THR A 105 6.37 -0.13 14.86
CA THR A 105 5.67 -1.22 15.54
C THR A 105 6.02 -2.60 14.95
N ILE A 106 6.11 -2.70 13.62
CA ILE A 106 6.49 -3.96 12.96
C ILE A 106 7.94 -4.28 13.24
N SER A 107 8.85 -3.29 13.15
CA SER A 107 10.27 -3.50 13.42
C SER A 107 10.54 -3.95 14.85
N GLU A 108 9.77 -3.44 15.82
CA GLU A 108 9.88 -3.82 17.24
C GLU A 108 9.28 -5.20 17.54
N LYS A 109 8.04 -5.44 17.08
CA LYS A 109 7.26 -6.62 17.48
C LYS A 109 7.39 -7.81 16.53
N MET A 110 7.75 -7.57 15.27
CA MET A 110 7.81 -8.58 14.20
C MET A 110 9.05 -8.36 13.32
N PRO A 111 10.29 -8.40 13.88
CA PRO A 111 11.52 -8.01 13.18
C PRO A 111 11.87 -8.89 11.96
N ASP A 112 11.26 -10.05 11.83
CA ASP A 112 11.42 -10.95 10.67
C ASP A 112 10.58 -10.56 9.47
N LYS A 113 9.62 -9.67 9.63
CA LYS A 113 8.76 -9.22 8.53
C LYS A 113 9.48 -8.22 7.64
N TYR A 114 9.24 -8.35 6.34
CA TYR A 114 9.64 -7.31 5.40
C TYR A 114 8.63 -6.16 5.41
N ILE A 115 9.14 -4.95 5.23
CA ILE A 115 8.34 -3.73 5.10
C ILE A 115 8.69 -3.07 3.76
N VAL A 116 7.66 -2.73 2.98
CA VAL A 116 7.80 -1.94 1.76
C VAL A 116 7.00 -0.66 1.94
N ALA A 117 7.70 0.43 2.22
CA ALA A 117 7.13 1.74 2.50
C ALA A 117 7.26 2.68 1.29
N ALA A 118 6.58 3.84 1.34
CA ALA A 118 6.71 4.86 0.33
C ALA A 118 7.04 6.23 0.92
N SER A 119 7.89 7.01 0.23
CA SER A 119 8.24 8.38 0.60
C SER A 119 8.55 9.22 -0.64
N GLY A 120 7.90 10.39 -0.78
CA GLY A 120 8.13 11.27 -1.91
C GLY A 120 7.46 10.78 -3.21
N VAL A 121 6.13 10.89 -3.29
CA VAL A 121 5.34 10.44 -4.44
C VAL A 121 4.39 11.52 -4.99
N ALA A 122 4.44 12.74 -4.43
CA ALA A 122 3.56 13.82 -4.84
C ALA A 122 3.98 14.47 -6.17
N GLY A 123 3.04 15.20 -6.77
CA GLY A 123 3.27 15.96 -7.99
C GLY A 123 3.33 15.11 -9.25
N TYR A 124 3.99 15.67 -10.26
CA TYR A 124 4.09 15.15 -11.63
C TYR A 124 5.53 15.20 -12.18
N GLY A 125 6.53 15.25 -11.30
CA GLY A 125 7.95 15.24 -11.69
C GLY A 125 8.35 13.97 -12.44
N ASP A 126 9.61 13.91 -12.88
CA ASP A 126 10.13 12.80 -13.68
C ASP A 126 9.88 11.45 -12.97
N GLY A 127 9.24 10.54 -13.69
CA GLY A 127 8.96 9.19 -13.19
C GLY A 127 10.22 8.37 -12.86
N ASN A 128 11.35 8.67 -13.52
CA ASN A 128 12.63 8.02 -13.28
C ASN A 128 13.28 8.40 -11.93
N GLU A 129 12.79 9.44 -11.27
CA GLU A 129 13.19 9.78 -9.89
C GLU A 129 12.58 8.84 -8.84
N ILE A 130 11.49 8.15 -9.17
CA ILE A 130 10.89 7.14 -8.29
C ILE A 130 11.80 5.91 -8.28
N LYS A 131 12.41 5.66 -7.13
CA LYS A 131 13.35 4.55 -6.94
C LYS A 131 12.93 3.68 -5.78
N THR A 132 13.36 2.43 -5.82
CA THR A 132 13.31 1.52 -4.67
C THR A 132 14.69 1.52 -4.01
N VAL A 133 14.74 1.88 -2.74
CA VAL A 133 15.96 1.89 -1.94
C VAL A 133 15.83 0.89 -0.82
N ARG A 134 16.81 0.01 -0.64
CA ARG A 134 16.89 -0.87 0.53
C ARG A 134 17.45 -0.04 1.70
N PHE A 135 16.57 0.31 2.64
CA PHE A 135 16.92 1.12 3.81
C PHE A 135 17.58 0.28 4.92
N SER A 136 17.14 -0.96 5.08
CA SER A 136 17.75 -1.92 6.00
C SER A 136 17.58 -3.34 5.46
N THR A 137 18.00 -4.35 6.21
CA THR A 137 17.87 -5.76 5.81
C THR A 137 16.43 -6.15 5.45
N LYS A 138 15.43 -5.55 6.10
CA LYS A 138 14.02 -5.89 5.95
C LYS A 138 13.12 -4.73 5.52
N ILE A 139 13.68 -3.54 5.27
CA ILE A 139 12.90 -2.34 4.95
C ILE A 139 13.32 -1.78 3.60
N PHE A 140 12.35 -1.61 2.72
CA PHE A 140 12.48 -0.96 1.42
C PHE A 140 11.64 0.31 1.39
N ILE A 141 12.18 1.38 0.81
CA ILE A 141 11.49 2.66 0.64
C ILE A 141 11.39 2.96 -0.86
N VAL A 142 10.18 3.23 -1.33
CA VAL A 142 9.88 3.59 -2.71
C VAL A 142 9.51 5.06 -2.81
N GLY A 143 10.06 5.76 -3.78
CA GLY A 143 9.78 7.17 -4.04
C GLY A 143 11.04 7.98 -4.32
N ASP A 144 10.89 9.29 -4.44
CA ASP A 144 12.02 10.22 -4.59
C ASP A 144 12.58 10.72 -3.25
N GLN A 145 11.89 10.41 -2.15
CA GLN A 145 12.21 10.79 -0.76
C GLN A 145 12.28 12.32 -0.52
N LYS A 146 11.73 13.12 -1.41
CA LYS A 146 11.80 14.59 -1.39
C LYS A 146 10.43 15.25 -1.49
N THR A 147 9.59 14.77 -2.43
CA THR A 147 8.31 15.42 -2.72
C THR A 147 7.24 15.01 -1.73
N ALA A 148 6.68 15.99 -1.01
CA ALA A 148 5.53 15.81 -0.13
C ALA A 148 4.28 16.42 -0.75
N ALA A 149 3.11 15.85 -0.45
CA ALA A 149 1.84 16.48 -0.81
C ALA A 149 1.68 17.79 0.00
N GLN A 150 1.36 18.87 -0.70
CA GLN A 150 1.15 20.19 -0.11
C GLN A 150 0.12 20.97 -0.95
N PRO A 151 -0.43 22.09 -0.47
CA PRO A 151 -1.35 22.91 -1.25
C PRO A 151 -0.78 23.21 -2.64
N GLY A 152 -1.55 22.91 -3.71
CA GLY A 152 -1.11 23.06 -5.11
C GLY A 152 -0.25 21.92 -5.67
N VAL A 153 0.24 21.02 -4.83
CA VAL A 153 1.03 19.83 -5.24
C VAL A 153 0.39 18.57 -4.70
N GLY A 154 -0.67 18.11 -5.35
CA GLY A 154 -1.41 16.92 -4.95
C GLY A 154 -0.78 15.61 -5.44
N LEU A 155 -1.43 14.51 -5.07
CA LEU A 155 -1.08 13.19 -5.57
C LEU A 155 -1.71 12.98 -6.96
N MET A 156 -0.89 12.69 -7.96
CA MET A 156 -1.32 12.47 -9.34
C MET A 156 -1.26 11.00 -9.73
N ALA A 157 -2.33 10.49 -10.36
CA ALA A 157 -2.46 9.07 -10.67
C ALA A 157 -1.23 8.44 -11.37
N PRO A 158 -0.62 9.06 -12.40
CA PRO A 158 0.52 8.44 -13.08
C PRO A 158 1.72 8.24 -12.14
N ARG A 159 2.10 9.25 -11.36
CA ARG A 159 3.24 9.18 -10.46
C ARG A 159 2.98 8.24 -9.27
N VAL A 160 1.77 8.30 -8.71
CA VAL A 160 1.30 7.35 -7.68
C VAL A 160 1.32 5.92 -8.22
N GLY A 161 0.87 5.71 -9.46
CA GLY A 161 0.91 4.41 -10.14
C GLY A 161 2.32 3.86 -10.28
N ILE A 162 3.29 4.68 -10.72
CA ILE A 162 4.70 4.29 -10.82
C ILE A 162 5.19 3.82 -9.44
N ALA A 163 5.01 4.60 -8.39
CA ALA A 163 5.46 4.26 -7.04
C ALA A 163 4.76 2.98 -6.52
N ALA A 164 3.45 2.85 -6.72
CA ALA A 164 2.71 1.66 -6.31
C ALA A 164 3.20 0.39 -7.02
N HIS A 165 3.55 0.47 -8.31
CA HIS A 165 4.10 -0.66 -9.04
C HIS A 165 5.53 -0.99 -8.63
N HIS A 166 6.34 -0.01 -8.24
CA HIS A 166 7.63 -0.28 -7.57
C HIS A 166 7.43 -1.02 -6.24
N GLN A 167 6.45 -0.60 -5.40
CA GLN A 167 6.13 -1.32 -4.17
C GLN A 167 5.67 -2.76 -4.48
N ALA A 168 4.72 -2.95 -5.39
CA ALA A 168 4.20 -4.26 -5.75
C ALA A 168 5.29 -5.18 -6.31
N ASN A 169 6.16 -4.67 -7.19
CA ASN A 169 7.28 -5.44 -7.72
C ASN A 169 8.29 -5.84 -6.64
N THR A 170 8.57 -4.94 -5.69
CA THR A 170 9.44 -5.23 -4.54
C THR A 170 8.83 -6.34 -3.67
N VAL A 171 7.53 -6.27 -3.37
CA VAL A 171 6.82 -7.34 -2.65
C VAL A 171 6.95 -8.67 -3.39
N LEU A 172 6.72 -8.70 -4.69
CA LEU A 172 6.83 -9.91 -5.50
C LEU A 172 8.24 -10.52 -5.44
N ARG A 173 9.29 -9.68 -5.60
CA ARG A 173 10.69 -10.13 -5.51
C ARG A 173 11.03 -10.71 -4.13
N ILE A 174 10.53 -10.10 -3.05
CA ILE A 174 10.68 -10.62 -1.69
C ILE A 174 10.03 -12.00 -1.56
N LEU A 175 8.79 -12.15 -2.02
CA LEU A 175 8.06 -13.42 -1.96
C LEU A 175 8.70 -14.53 -2.80
N LEU A 176 9.38 -14.17 -3.88
CA LEU A 176 10.14 -15.09 -4.72
C LEU A 176 11.56 -15.38 -4.19
N GLY A 177 11.98 -14.73 -3.11
CA GLY A 177 13.28 -14.95 -2.48
C GLY A 177 14.45 -14.24 -3.16
N GLU A 178 14.18 -13.25 -4.01
CA GLU A 178 15.18 -12.45 -4.74
C GLU A 178 15.81 -11.35 -3.88
N GLU A 179 15.23 -11.04 -2.71
CA GLU A 179 15.67 -9.98 -1.80
C GLU A 179 16.17 -10.54 -0.46
N LYS A 180 17.10 -11.50 -0.51
CA LYS A 180 17.72 -12.12 0.68
C LYS A 180 18.80 -11.24 1.30
#